data_d6833f577932522a4693f5390a43b366
#
_entry.id   d6833f577932522a4693f5390a43b366
#
_cell.length_a   1.000
_cell.length_b   1.000
_cell.length_c   1.000
_cell.angle_alpha   90.00
_cell.angle_beta   90.00
_cell.angle_gamma   90.00
#
_symmetry.space_group_name_H-M   'P 1'
#
loop_
_entity.id
_entity.type
_entity.pdbx_description
1 polymer ?
#
loop_
_entity_poly.entity_id
_entity_poly.type
_entity_poly.pdbx_seq_one_letter_code
_entity_poly.pdbx_strand_id
1 'polypeptide(L)'
;IYHDPEFEALCLDWAKWLMECIPRTREGGFQHVTSANGDRQGVRLNESEMWIDTLFMTVLFLNRMGQKYGKQEWIDESIKQVLMHIKYLYDTHTGLFFHGWSFNRMDNFGGVFWCRGNSWFTLGILDYLDMFKGTLNQGVKTFILDTYKAQVRALRDLQGEDGLWHTVLDDSTSYEETSGSAAITAGILKGIRMGILDDSYLPCAKKAIRAILKNIDTDGTVLKVSGGTGMGYDRDHYKNILIAPM
;
A
#
# COMPACT_ATOMS: atom_id res chain seq x y z
N ILE A 1 12.79 19.06 0.54
CA ILE A 1 13.87 19.22 1.52
C ILE A 1 15.17 19.56 0.80
N TYR A 2 15.55 18.85 -0.25
CA TYR A 2 16.69 19.17 -1.09
C TYR A 2 16.17 19.69 -2.45
N HIS A 3 16.54 20.90 -2.84
CA HIS A 3 16.31 21.44 -4.18
C HIS A 3 17.53 21.05 -5.03
N ASP A 4 17.55 19.80 -5.48
CA ASP A 4 18.54 19.30 -6.41
C ASP A 4 17.93 19.23 -7.80
N PRO A 5 18.44 19.99 -8.78
CA PRO A 5 17.88 20.05 -10.13
C PRO A 5 17.89 18.71 -10.87
N GLU A 6 18.86 17.82 -10.59
CA GLU A 6 18.96 16.51 -11.22
C GLU A 6 17.82 15.59 -10.72
N PHE A 7 17.57 15.57 -9.41
CA PHE A 7 16.45 14.82 -8.84
C PHE A 7 15.11 15.40 -9.28
N GLU A 8 15.01 16.71 -9.43
CA GLU A 8 13.79 17.36 -9.89
C GLU A 8 13.46 16.97 -11.34
N ALA A 9 14.45 16.98 -12.23
CA ALA A 9 14.32 16.54 -13.61
C ALA A 9 13.92 15.07 -13.69
N LEU A 10 14.56 14.20 -12.91
CA LEU A 10 14.23 12.79 -12.83
C LEU A 10 12.78 12.54 -12.35
N CYS A 11 12.34 13.27 -11.33
CA CYS A 11 10.96 13.17 -10.84
C CYS A 11 9.94 13.61 -11.91
N LEU A 12 10.22 14.70 -12.64
CA LEU A 12 9.35 15.16 -13.73
C LEU A 12 9.27 14.13 -14.86
N ASP A 13 10.40 13.52 -15.23
CA ASP A 13 10.46 12.47 -16.22
C ASP A 13 9.66 11.22 -15.81
N TRP A 14 9.79 10.77 -14.57
CA TRP A 14 8.96 9.68 -14.04
C TRP A 14 7.48 10.02 -14.00
N ALA A 15 7.10 11.24 -13.62
CA ALA A 15 5.69 11.63 -13.61
C ALA A 15 5.09 11.64 -15.02
N LYS A 16 5.83 12.13 -16.02
CA LYS A 16 5.42 12.06 -17.42
C LYS A 16 5.28 10.60 -17.88
N TRP A 17 6.26 9.76 -17.55
CA TRP A 17 6.20 8.33 -17.88
C TRP A 17 4.96 7.64 -17.30
N LEU A 18 4.58 7.95 -16.05
CA LEU A 18 3.34 7.43 -15.46
C LEU A 18 2.08 7.87 -16.24
N MET A 19 2.08 9.07 -16.78
CA MET A 19 0.94 9.55 -17.56
C MET A 19 0.86 8.98 -18.97
N GLU A 20 2.01 8.84 -19.64
CA GLU A 20 2.10 8.63 -21.09
C GLU A 20 2.49 7.20 -21.46
N CYS A 21 3.28 6.52 -20.61
CA CYS A 21 3.98 5.28 -20.99
C CYS A 21 3.66 4.08 -20.12
N ILE A 22 3.25 4.25 -18.84
CA ILE A 22 2.95 3.10 -18.00
C ILE A 22 1.83 2.27 -18.63
N PRO A 23 1.99 0.94 -18.74
CA PRO A 23 0.92 0.10 -19.25
C PRO A 23 -0.37 0.27 -18.43
N ARG A 24 -1.50 0.22 -19.13
CA ARG A 24 -2.82 0.36 -18.53
C ARG A 24 -3.59 -0.94 -18.61
N THR A 25 -4.32 -1.24 -17.56
CA THR A 25 -5.31 -2.31 -17.59
C THR A 25 -6.50 -1.91 -18.48
N ARG A 26 -7.37 -2.86 -18.81
CA ARG A 26 -8.54 -2.64 -19.67
C ARG A 26 -9.42 -1.45 -19.26
N GLU A 27 -9.53 -1.17 -17.95
CA GLU A 27 -10.31 -0.04 -17.45
C GLU A 27 -9.46 1.21 -17.15
N GLY A 28 -8.19 1.21 -17.58
CA GLY A 28 -7.30 2.35 -17.46
C GLY A 28 -6.60 2.49 -16.11
N GLY A 29 -6.64 1.44 -15.26
CA GLY A 29 -5.82 1.37 -14.06
C GLY A 29 -4.34 1.18 -14.40
N PHE A 30 -3.44 1.65 -13.56
CA PHE A 30 -2.01 1.38 -13.71
C PHE A 30 -1.75 -0.11 -13.58
N GLN A 31 -1.17 -0.70 -14.63
CA GLN A 31 -0.67 -2.07 -14.55
C GLN A 31 0.54 -2.10 -13.61
N HIS A 32 0.63 -3.13 -12.78
CA HIS A 32 1.82 -3.32 -11.97
C HIS A 32 3.03 -3.64 -12.86
N VAL A 33 4.09 -2.83 -12.71
CA VAL A 33 5.33 -2.99 -13.47
C VAL A 33 6.45 -3.27 -12.49
N THR A 34 7.05 -4.45 -12.60
CA THR A 34 8.31 -4.78 -11.94
C THR A 34 9.45 -4.41 -12.89
N SER A 35 10.28 -3.43 -12.52
CA SER A 35 11.47 -3.13 -13.31
C SER A 35 12.53 -4.20 -13.06
N ALA A 36 12.78 -5.06 -14.04
CA ALA A 36 14.00 -5.82 -14.07
C ALA A 36 15.11 -4.91 -14.61
N ASN A 37 16.16 -4.68 -13.83
CA ASN A 37 17.38 -3.96 -14.24
C ASN A 37 17.20 -2.48 -14.67
N GLY A 38 16.22 -1.77 -14.15
CA GLY A 38 16.05 -0.34 -14.46
C GLY A 38 15.50 -0.01 -15.85
N ASP A 39 15.10 -1.03 -16.61
CA ASP A 39 14.50 -0.84 -17.93
C ASP A 39 13.01 -0.48 -17.81
N ARG A 40 12.65 0.75 -18.17
CA ARG A 40 11.28 1.24 -18.20
C ARG A 40 10.41 0.57 -19.27
N GLN A 41 11.01 -0.05 -20.27
CA GLN A 41 10.33 -0.58 -21.45
C GLN A 41 10.13 -2.11 -21.40
N GLY A 42 10.88 -2.81 -20.56
CA GLY A 42 11.06 -4.26 -20.67
C GLY A 42 9.98 -5.11 -20.05
N VAL A 43 9.00 -4.55 -19.35
CA VAL A 43 8.26 -5.41 -18.43
C VAL A 43 6.84 -5.67 -18.89
N ARG A 44 6.68 -6.68 -19.74
CA ARG A 44 5.40 -7.37 -19.99
C ARG A 44 5.02 -8.37 -18.88
N LEU A 45 5.75 -8.37 -17.78
CA LEU A 45 5.38 -9.11 -16.60
C LEU A 45 4.13 -8.46 -16.01
N ASN A 46 3.20 -9.26 -15.54
CA ASN A 46 1.95 -8.81 -14.91
C ASN A 46 0.98 -8.07 -15.87
N GLU A 47 0.93 -8.53 -17.13
CA GLU A 47 0.02 -7.95 -18.13
C GLU A 47 -1.43 -7.97 -17.64
N SER A 48 -2.08 -6.81 -17.70
CA SER A 48 -3.44 -6.61 -17.23
C SER A 48 -3.66 -6.87 -15.73
N GLU A 49 -2.63 -6.73 -14.90
CA GLU A 49 -2.72 -6.90 -13.45
C GLU A 49 -2.60 -5.56 -12.72
N MET A 50 -3.45 -5.37 -11.72
CA MET A 50 -3.42 -4.26 -10.78
C MET A 50 -3.06 -4.80 -9.40
N TRP A 51 -1.99 -4.28 -8.78
CA TRP A 51 -1.55 -4.69 -7.46
C TRP A 51 -1.63 -3.52 -6.48
N ILE A 52 -1.87 -3.81 -5.20
CA ILE A 52 -1.98 -2.79 -4.16
C ILE A 52 -0.67 -1.99 -3.98
N ASP A 53 0.47 -2.60 -4.29
CA ASP A 53 1.79 -1.97 -4.26
C ASP A 53 1.86 -0.74 -5.19
N THR A 54 1.24 -0.83 -6.36
CA THR A 54 1.22 0.24 -7.36
C THR A 54 0.57 1.50 -6.80
N LEU A 55 -0.44 1.37 -5.93
CA LEU A 55 -1.07 2.50 -5.27
C LEU A 55 -0.05 3.32 -4.45
N PHE A 56 0.75 2.65 -3.65
CA PHE A 56 1.75 3.33 -2.80
C PHE A 56 2.93 3.86 -3.61
N MET A 57 3.47 3.03 -4.52
CA MET A 57 4.71 3.33 -5.24
C MET A 57 4.54 4.42 -6.31
N THR A 58 3.36 4.51 -6.94
CA THR A 58 3.17 5.41 -8.09
C THR A 58 2.14 6.50 -7.84
N VAL A 59 1.00 6.18 -7.25
CA VAL A 59 -0.15 7.12 -7.19
C VAL A 59 0.11 8.26 -6.22
N LEU A 60 0.71 7.98 -5.05
CA LEU A 60 1.09 9.02 -4.10
C LEU A 60 2.11 9.97 -4.72
N PHE A 61 3.11 9.42 -5.41
CA PHE A 61 4.12 10.19 -6.11
C PHE A 61 3.49 11.09 -7.19
N LEU A 62 2.60 10.55 -8.03
CA LEU A 62 1.95 11.31 -9.10
C LEU A 62 1.14 12.48 -8.54
N ASN A 63 0.35 12.25 -7.46
CA ASN A 63 -0.37 13.33 -6.79
C ASN A 63 0.58 14.41 -6.27
N ARG A 64 1.67 14.00 -5.60
CA ARG A 64 2.67 14.95 -5.09
C ARG A 64 3.27 15.81 -6.18
N MET A 65 3.58 15.22 -7.32
CA MET A 65 4.09 15.94 -8.49
C MET A 65 3.02 16.86 -9.08
N GLY A 66 1.77 16.41 -9.20
CA GLY A 66 0.64 17.23 -9.64
C GLY A 66 0.45 18.46 -8.77
N GLN A 67 0.45 18.28 -7.43
CA GLN A 67 0.33 19.39 -6.47
C GLN A 67 1.53 20.35 -6.55
N LYS A 68 2.76 19.84 -6.68
CA LYS A 68 3.97 20.65 -6.74
C LYS A 68 4.03 21.53 -7.98
N TYR A 69 3.61 21.01 -9.15
CA TYR A 69 3.75 21.68 -10.43
C TYR A 69 2.45 22.25 -10.98
N GLY A 70 1.35 22.23 -10.21
CA GLY A 70 0.04 22.72 -10.63
C GLY A 70 -0.54 21.96 -11.81
N LYS A 71 -0.25 20.65 -11.92
CA LYS A 71 -0.71 19.77 -12.99
C LYS A 71 -2.01 19.08 -12.61
N GLN A 72 -3.13 19.70 -12.94
CA GLN A 72 -4.45 19.18 -12.56
C GLN A 72 -4.71 17.78 -13.15
N GLU A 73 -4.28 17.51 -14.36
CA GLU A 73 -4.41 16.21 -15.01
C GLU A 73 -3.71 15.07 -14.27
N TRP A 74 -2.60 15.36 -13.56
CA TRP A 74 -1.88 14.39 -12.74
C TRP A 74 -2.60 14.13 -11.42
N ILE A 75 -3.20 15.19 -10.86
CA ILE A 75 -4.02 15.10 -9.65
C ILE A 75 -5.27 14.27 -9.95
N ASP A 76 -5.98 14.56 -11.04
CA ASP A 76 -7.20 13.85 -11.44
C ASP A 76 -6.92 12.38 -11.75
N GLU A 77 -5.81 12.09 -12.44
CA GLU A 77 -5.39 10.70 -12.68
C GLU A 77 -5.07 9.98 -11.35
N SER A 78 -4.40 10.64 -10.41
CA SER A 78 -4.13 10.04 -9.11
C SER A 78 -5.42 9.70 -8.34
N ILE A 79 -6.41 10.58 -8.38
CA ILE A 79 -7.73 10.33 -7.77
C ILE A 79 -8.39 9.11 -8.41
N LYS A 80 -8.44 9.07 -9.74
CA LYS A 80 -8.97 7.93 -10.49
C LYS A 80 -8.28 6.62 -10.07
N GLN A 81 -6.94 6.62 -9.98
CA GLN A 81 -6.18 5.42 -9.61
C GLN A 81 -6.48 4.95 -8.18
N VAL A 82 -6.59 5.86 -7.20
CA VAL A 82 -7.01 5.49 -5.83
C VAL A 82 -8.38 4.82 -5.85
N LEU A 83 -9.35 5.42 -6.53
CA LEU A 83 -10.71 4.88 -6.61
C LEU A 83 -10.75 3.53 -7.33
N MET A 84 -9.94 3.34 -8.36
CA MET A 84 -9.84 2.08 -9.09
C MET A 84 -9.21 0.97 -8.23
N HIS A 85 -8.15 1.26 -7.48
CA HIS A 85 -7.55 0.28 -6.57
C HIS A 85 -8.56 -0.13 -5.49
N ILE A 86 -9.30 0.81 -4.91
CA ILE A 86 -10.37 0.47 -3.96
C ILE A 86 -11.45 -0.39 -4.64
N LYS A 87 -11.91 -0.01 -5.84
CA LYS A 87 -12.95 -0.74 -6.59
C LYS A 87 -12.61 -2.22 -6.81
N TYR A 88 -11.36 -2.52 -7.15
CA TYR A 88 -10.96 -3.87 -7.56
C TYR A 88 -10.29 -4.71 -6.47
N LEU A 89 -9.67 -4.05 -5.49
CA LEU A 89 -8.88 -4.75 -4.49
C LEU A 89 -9.53 -4.79 -3.10
N TYR A 90 -10.45 -3.87 -2.80
CA TYR A 90 -11.06 -3.82 -1.48
C TYR A 90 -12.21 -4.82 -1.35
N ASP A 91 -12.11 -5.68 -0.35
CA ASP A 91 -13.19 -6.57 0.04
C ASP A 91 -14.08 -5.91 1.12
N THR A 92 -15.30 -5.58 0.75
CA THR A 92 -16.28 -4.96 1.64
C THR A 92 -16.77 -5.88 2.76
N HIS A 93 -16.58 -7.19 2.62
CA HIS A 93 -16.98 -8.16 3.63
C HIS A 93 -16.00 -8.19 4.81
N THR A 94 -14.71 -8.22 4.52
CA THR A 94 -13.65 -8.29 5.55
C THR A 94 -13.09 -6.92 5.93
N GLY A 95 -13.19 -5.93 5.05
CA GLY A 95 -12.55 -4.63 5.22
C GLY A 95 -11.07 -4.62 4.80
N LEU A 96 -10.56 -5.68 4.19
CA LEU A 96 -9.17 -5.82 3.79
C LEU A 96 -9.00 -5.67 2.28
N PHE A 97 -7.73 -5.57 1.84
CA PHE A 97 -7.37 -5.53 0.43
C PHE A 97 -6.76 -6.84 -0.01
N PHE A 98 -7.23 -7.36 -1.15
CA PHE A 98 -6.51 -8.38 -1.89
C PHE A 98 -5.19 -7.82 -2.43
N HIS A 99 -4.19 -8.68 -2.63
CA HIS A 99 -2.90 -8.26 -3.16
C HIS A 99 -3.03 -7.68 -4.58
N GLY A 100 -3.87 -8.31 -5.43
CA GLY A 100 -4.07 -7.85 -6.79
C GLY A 100 -5.36 -8.33 -7.43
N TRP A 101 -5.58 -7.80 -8.65
CA TRP A 101 -6.67 -8.17 -9.55
C TRP A 101 -6.13 -8.40 -10.96
N SER A 102 -6.53 -9.49 -11.59
CA SER A 102 -6.22 -9.77 -13.00
C SER A 102 -7.45 -9.49 -13.88
N PHE A 103 -7.31 -8.57 -14.82
CA PHE A 103 -8.36 -8.28 -15.80
C PHE A 103 -8.46 -9.35 -16.90
N ASN A 104 -7.43 -10.16 -17.10
CA ASN A 104 -7.47 -11.29 -18.01
C ASN A 104 -8.25 -12.47 -17.40
N ARG A 105 -8.08 -12.71 -16.11
CA ARG A 105 -8.74 -13.79 -15.38
C ARG A 105 -10.07 -13.37 -14.77
N MET A 106 -10.30 -12.07 -14.58
CA MET A 106 -11.45 -11.50 -13.89
C MET A 106 -11.58 -12.00 -12.44
N ASP A 107 -10.43 -12.13 -11.76
CA ASP A 107 -10.37 -12.59 -10.37
C ASP A 107 -9.22 -11.86 -9.60
N ASN A 108 -9.19 -12.08 -8.29
CA ASN A 108 -8.15 -11.58 -7.39
C ASN A 108 -7.09 -12.64 -7.06
N PHE A 109 -6.80 -13.51 -8.01
CA PHE A 109 -5.83 -14.61 -7.88
C PHE A 109 -6.25 -15.64 -6.82
N GLY A 110 -5.47 -15.78 -5.74
CA GLY A 110 -5.78 -16.70 -4.64
C GLY A 110 -6.66 -16.12 -3.54
N GLY A 111 -7.15 -14.89 -3.69
CA GLY A 111 -7.99 -14.25 -2.67
C GLY A 111 -7.26 -13.99 -1.34
N VAL A 112 -5.96 -13.69 -1.37
CA VAL A 112 -5.13 -13.59 -0.18
C VAL A 112 -5.03 -12.15 0.31
N PHE A 113 -5.25 -11.96 1.60
CA PHE A 113 -5.05 -10.69 2.31
C PHE A 113 -3.62 -10.61 2.85
N TRP A 114 -2.69 -10.25 2.00
CA TRP A 114 -1.28 -10.13 2.34
C TRP A 114 -1.03 -8.91 3.24
N CYS A 115 -0.32 -9.11 4.37
CA CYS A 115 -0.08 -8.10 5.40
C CYS A 115 0.61 -6.85 4.85
N ARG A 116 1.78 -7.01 4.19
CA ARG A 116 2.52 -5.86 3.63
C ARG A 116 1.72 -5.18 2.51
N GLY A 117 0.95 -5.93 1.71
CA GLY A 117 0.04 -5.34 0.72
C GLY A 117 -1.01 -4.43 1.36
N ASN A 118 -1.67 -4.90 2.42
CA ASN A 118 -2.62 -4.09 3.18
C ASN A 118 -1.97 -2.87 3.83
N SER A 119 -0.72 -3.00 4.27
CA SER A 119 0.02 -1.92 4.90
C SER A 119 0.26 -0.72 3.98
N TRP A 120 0.39 -0.94 2.67
CA TRP A 120 0.58 0.12 1.69
C TRP A 120 -0.58 1.12 1.68
N PHE A 121 -1.82 0.63 1.77
CA PHE A 121 -2.98 1.51 1.89
C PHE A 121 -3.02 2.19 3.26
N THR A 122 -2.88 1.43 4.35
CA THR A 122 -2.94 1.96 5.72
C THR A 122 -1.92 3.07 5.95
N LEU A 123 -0.68 2.88 5.47
CA LEU A 123 0.41 3.85 5.63
C LEU A 123 0.22 5.07 4.73
N GLY A 124 -0.11 4.85 3.45
CA GLY A 124 -0.02 5.88 2.41
C GLY A 124 -1.24 6.75 2.27
N ILE A 125 -2.45 6.22 2.57
CA ILE A 125 -3.68 6.93 2.17
C ILE A 125 -3.91 8.24 2.95
N LEU A 126 -3.46 8.32 4.19
CA LEU A 126 -3.57 9.56 4.96
C LEU A 126 -2.57 10.61 4.49
N ASP A 127 -1.36 10.22 4.03
CA ASP A 127 -0.43 11.13 3.36
C ASP A 127 -1.01 11.65 2.04
N TYR A 128 -1.65 10.75 1.29
CA TYR A 128 -2.33 11.13 0.06
C TYR A 128 -3.41 12.19 0.30
N LEU A 129 -4.29 11.99 1.28
CA LEU A 129 -5.35 12.94 1.62
C LEU A 129 -4.81 14.29 2.13
N ASP A 130 -3.72 14.27 2.89
CA ASP A 130 -3.10 15.47 3.45
C ASP A 130 -2.50 16.38 2.35
N MET A 131 -2.03 15.80 1.23
CA MET A 131 -1.51 16.57 0.09
C MET A 131 -2.52 17.55 -0.49
N PHE A 132 -3.82 17.28 -0.39
CA PHE A 132 -4.88 18.13 -0.92
C PHE A 132 -5.16 19.38 -0.07
N LYS A 133 -4.69 19.43 1.17
CA LYS A 133 -4.92 20.57 2.08
C LYS A 133 -6.39 21.02 2.14
N GLY A 134 -7.31 20.09 2.02
CA GLY A 134 -8.76 20.34 2.07
C GLY A 134 -9.44 20.63 0.73
N THR A 135 -8.74 20.63 -0.39
CA THR A 135 -9.30 20.91 -1.75
C THR A 135 -9.96 19.70 -2.41
N LEU A 136 -9.73 18.48 -1.89
CA LEU A 136 -10.35 17.27 -2.45
C LEU A 136 -11.88 17.31 -2.25
N ASN A 137 -12.61 16.87 -3.29
CA ASN A 137 -14.08 16.74 -3.19
C ASN A 137 -14.47 15.97 -1.93
N GLN A 138 -15.44 16.51 -1.17
CA GLN A 138 -15.80 15.96 0.14
C GLN A 138 -16.35 14.52 0.05
N GLY A 139 -17.10 14.18 -0.99
CA GLY A 139 -17.63 12.82 -1.19
C GLY A 139 -16.50 11.82 -1.42
N VAL A 140 -15.52 12.17 -2.26
CA VAL A 140 -14.33 11.34 -2.50
C VAL A 140 -13.51 11.17 -1.22
N LYS A 141 -13.28 12.27 -0.50
CA LYS A 141 -12.56 12.23 0.79
C LYS A 141 -13.26 11.31 1.80
N THR A 142 -14.58 11.44 1.94
CA THR A 142 -15.38 10.62 2.87
C THR A 142 -15.28 9.15 2.48
N PHE A 143 -15.46 8.80 1.20
CA PHE A 143 -15.35 7.43 0.70
C PHE A 143 -13.98 6.79 1.03
N ILE A 144 -12.90 7.52 0.80
CA ILE A 144 -11.54 7.04 1.11
C ILE A 144 -11.34 6.87 2.62
N LEU A 145 -11.81 7.83 3.43
CA LEU A 145 -11.70 7.76 4.88
C LEU A 145 -12.54 6.63 5.49
N ASP A 146 -13.72 6.36 4.96
CA ASP A 146 -14.55 5.26 5.43
C ASP A 146 -13.92 3.90 5.10
N THR A 147 -13.31 3.78 3.91
CA THR A 147 -12.50 2.61 3.52
C THR A 147 -11.33 2.41 4.48
N TYR A 148 -10.58 3.49 4.78
CA TYR A 148 -9.46 3.43 5.74
C TYR A 148 -9.92 3.01 7.13
N LYS A 149 -10.98 3.59 7.66
CA LYS A 149 -11.52 3.26 8.99
C LYS A 149 -11.99 1.80 9.06
N ALA A 150 -12.63 1.30 8.01
CA ALA A 150 -13.05 -0.08 7.92
C ALA A 150 -11.85 -1.03 7.92
N GLN A 151 -10.81 -0.72 7.12
CA GLN A 151 -9.57 -1.50 7.10
C GLN A 151 -8.88 -1.53 8.47
N VAL A 152 -8.70 -0.37 9.10
CA VAL A 152 -8.00 -0.30 10.40
C VAL A 152 -8.78 -1.04 11.50
N ARG A 153 -10.11 -1.06 11.42
CA ARG A 153 -10.93 -1.88 12.33
C ARG A 153 -10.65 -3.36 12.14
N ALA A 154 -10.67 -3.85 10.90
CA ALA A 154 -10.35 -5.24 10.57
C ALA A 154 -8.93 -5.60 11.02
N LEU A 155 -7.96 -4.73 10.73
CA LEU A 155 -6.57 -4.95 11.15
C LEU A 155 -6.43 -5.01 12.67
N ARG A 156 -7.10 -4.14 13.43
CA ARG A 156 -7.09 -4.22 14.90
C ARG A 156 -7.58 -5.59 15.41
N ASP A 157 -8.65 -6.10 14.81
CA ASP A 157 -9.28 -7.34 15.23
C ASP A 157 -8.45 -8.58 14.82
N LEU A 158 -7.53 -8.44 13.83
CA LEU A 158 -6.62 -9.48 13.34
C LEU A 158 -5.19 -9.39 13.91
N GLN A 159 -4.94 -8.46 14.85
CA GLN A 159 -3.61 -8.35 15.45
C GLN A 159 -3.25 -9.60 16.25
N GLY A 160 -2.10 -10.20 15.96
CA GLY A 160 -1.59 -11.36 16.67
C GLY A 160 -1.41 -11.14 18.18
N GLU A 161 -1.36 -12.22 18.94
CA GLU A 161 -1.19 -12.15 20.41
C GLU A 161 0.11 -11.47 20.81
N ASP A 162 1.18 -11.64 20.04
CA ASP A 162 2.47 -10.97 20.24
C ASP A 162 2.45 -9.49 19.92
N GLY A 163 1.50 -9.04 19.07
CA GLY A 163 1.35 -7.66 18.65
C GLY A 163 1.72 -7.38 17.20
N LEU A 164 2.31 -8.32 16.48
CA LEU A 164 2.52 -8.26 15.05
C LEU A 164 1.30 -8.77 14.29
N TRP A 165 1.29 -8.60 12.98
CA TRP A 165 0.33 -9.21 12.07
C TRP A 165 0.99 -10.35 11.30
N HIS A 166 0.20 -11.40 11.04
CA HIS A 166 0.60 -12.52 10.22
C HIS A 166 0.76 -12.12 8.76
N THR A 167 1.70 -12.75 8.03
CA THR A 167 1.91 -12.44 6.60
C THR A 167 0.66 -12.65 5.75
N VAL A 168 -0.18 -13.61 6.11
CA VAL A 168 -1.56 -13.77 5.63
C VAL A 168 -2.48 -13.36 6.78
N LEU A 169 -3.13 -12.20 6.67
CA LEU A 169 -3.80 -11.53 7.78
C LEU A 169 -4.88 -12.39 8.47
N ASP A 170 -5.60 -13.19 7.72
CA ASP A 170 -6.68 -14.06 8.20
C ASP A 170 -6.25 -15.52 8.39
N ASP A 171 -4.93 -15.77 8.51
CA ASP A 171 -4.35 -17.09 8.77
C ASP A 171 -3.28 -17.02 9.86
N SER A 172 -3.70 -17.31 11.11
CA SER A 172 -2.82 -17.33 12.28
C SER A 172 -1.76 -18.44 12.26
N THR A 173 -1.79 -19.35 11.28
CA THR A 173 -0.74 -20.37 11.10
C THR A 173 0.40 -19.87 10.21
N SER A 174 0.24 -18.71 9.55
CA SER A 174 1.31 -18.05 8.81
C SER A 174 2.25 -17.31 9.76
N TYR A 175 3.49 -17.06 9.33
CA TYR A 175 4.45 -16.34 10.18
C TYR A 175 4.06 -14.87 10.37
N GLU A 176 4.47 -14.30 11.52
CA GLU A 176 4.37 -12.87 11.80
C GLU A 176 5.40 -12.08 11.01
N GLU A 177 5.00 -10.92 10.49
CA GLU A 177 5.79 -10.13 9.55
C GLU A 177 6.02 -8.71 10.07
N THR A 178 7.28 -8.33 10.24
CA THR A 178 7.64 -7.07 10.91
C THR A 178 7.41 -5.85 10.03
N SER A 179 7.70 -5.90 8.73
CA SER A 179 7.65 -4.70 7.87
C SER A 179 6.21 -4.22 7.65
N GLY A 180 5.28 -5.12 7.34
CA GLY A 180 3.86 -4.80 7.23
C GLY A 180 3.28 -4.33 8.56
N SER A 181 3.68 -4.98 9.67
CA SER A 181 3.26 -4.58 11.01
C SER A 181 3.73 -3.17 11.36
N ALA A 182 4.96 -2.80 11.01
CA ALA A 182 5.48 -1.45 11.23
C ALA A 182 4.70 -0.40 10.44
N ALA A 183 4.42 -0.68 9.17
CA ALA A 183 3.68 0.23 8.32
C ALA A 183 2.20 0.38 8.74
N ILE A 184 1.52 -0.71 9.12
CA ILE A 184 0.17 -0.67 9.70
C ILE A 184 0.17 0.19 10.97
N THR A 185 1.12 -0.04 11.87
CA THR A 185 1.24 0.72 13.13
C THR A 185 1.44 2.20 12.87
N ALA A 186 2.32 2.56 11.93
CA ALA A 186 2.56 3.96 11.56
C ALA A 186 1.29 4.62 10.98
N GLY A 187 0.54 3.91 10.14
CA GLY A 187 -0.73 4.38 9.60
C GLY A 187 -1.79 4.61 10.68
N ILE A 188 -1.93 3.68 11.65
CA ILE A 188 -2.85 3.83 12.78
C ILE A 188 -2.47 5.05 13.63
N LEU A 189 -1.21 5.19 14.01
CA LEU A 189 -0.74 6.32 14.82
C LEU A 189 -0.95 7.65 14.11
N LYS A 190 -0.76 7.69 12.79
CA LYS A 190 -1.05 8.87 11.97
C LYS A 190 -2.55 9.19 12.00
N GLY A 191 -3.42 8.18 11.87
CA GLY A 191 -4.87 8.36 11.97
C GLY A 191 -5.31 8.94 13.30
N ILE A 192 -4.74 8.49 14.42
CA ILE A 192 -4.99 9.06 15.75
C ILE A 192 -4.49 10.51 15.82
N ARG A 193 -3.26 10.77 15.41
CA ARG A 193 -2.68 12.13 15.40
C ARG A 193 -3.50 13.13 14.58
N MET A 194 -4.12 12.68 13.49
CA MET A 194 -4.98 13.50 12.63
C MET A 194 -6.43 13.63 13.15
N GLY A 195 -6.78 12.98 14.26
CA GLY A 195 -8.15 12.96 14.80
C GLY A 195 -9.16 12.18 13.92
N ILE A 196 -8.67 11.31 13.05
CA ILE A 196 -9.48 10.43 12.19
C ILE A 196 -9.90 9.16 12.94
N LEU A 197 -8.99 8.65 13.76
CA LEU A 197 -9.21 7.55 14.70
C LEU A 197 -9.20 8.10 16.12
N ASP A 198 -9.99 7.51 16.99
CA ASP A 198 -9.99 7.81 18.41
C ASP A 198 -8.91 7.02 19.19
N ASP A 199 -8.76 7.32 20.48
CA ASP A 199 -7.74 6.73 21.34
C ASP A 199 -7.94 5.23 21.63
N SER A 200 -9.09 4.65 21.26
CA SER A 200 -9.34 3.20 21.43
C SER A 200 -8.39 2.33 20.59
N TYR A 201 -7.72 2.92 19.58
CA TYR A 201 -6.70 2.27 18.77
C TYR A 201 -5.28 2.33 19.37
N LEU A 202 -5.04 3.18 20.39
CA LEU A 202 -3.72 3.28 21.04
C LEU A 202 -3.21 1.97 21.65
N PRO A 203 -4.04 1.14 22.31
CA PRO A 203 -3.56 -0.14 22.84
C PRO A 203 -2.99 -1.07 21.76
N CYS A 204 -3.67 -1.17 20.61
CA CYS A 204 -3.22 -1.93 19.44
C CYS A 204 -1.86 -1.40 18.94
N ALA A 205 -1.75 -0.10 18.68
CA ALA A 205 -0.50 0.50 18.21
C ALA A 205 0.65 0.33 19.21
N LYS A 206 0.42 0.53 20.52
CA LYS A 206 1.44 0.33 21.56
C LYS A 206 1.89 -1.11 21.67
N LYS A 207 0.97 -2.08 21.50
CA LYS A 207 1.29 -3.50 21.50
C LYS A 207 2.21 -3.84 20.31
N ALA A 208 1.88 -3.33 19.11
CA ALA A 208 2.69 -3.51 17.91
C ALA A 208 4.08 -2.89 18.04
N ILE A 209 4.19 -1.64 18.55
CA ILE A 209 5.51 -1.00 18.77
C ILE A 209 6.40 -1.88 19.64
N ARG A 210 5.88 -2.40 20.76
CA ARG A 210 6.65 -3.28 21.66
C ARG A 210 7.12 -4.55 20.95
N ALA A 211 6.28 -5.14 20.09
CA ALA A 211 6.63 -6.31 19.32
C ALA A 211 7.67 -6.01 18.22
N ILE A 212 7.52 -4.90 17.51
CA ILE A 212 8.48 -4.44 16.49
C ILE A 212 9.86 -4.21 17.12
N LEU A 213 9.92 -3.51 18.26
CA LEU A 213 11.19 -3.24 18.95
C LEU A 213 11.93 -4.51 19.38
N LYS A 214 11.21 -5.59 19.70
CA LYS A 214 11.83 -6.91 20.00
C LYS A 214 12.41 -7.60 18.77
N ASN A 215 12.04 -7.15 17.56
CA ASN A 215 12.54 -7.66 16.29
C ASN A 215 13.58 -6.72 15.66
N ILE A 216 14.18 -5.83 16.44
CA ILE A 216 15.31 -4.99 16.03
C ILE A 216 16.50 -5.36 16.91
N ASP A 217 17.55 -5.87 16.29
CA ASP A 217 18.80 -6.22 16.97
C ASP A 217 19.62 -4.99 17.39
N THR A 218 20.61 -5.22 18.20
CA THR A 218 21.48 -4.15 18.76
C THR A 218 22.27 -3.39 17.70
N ASP A 219 22.51 -3.97 16.54
CA ASP A 219 23.14 -3.37 15.38
C ASP A 219 22.15 -2.64 14.44
N GLY A 220 20.86 -2.67 14.76
CA GLY A 220 19.81 -2.07 13.95
C GLY A 220 19.18 -3.01 12.93
N THR A 221 19.64 -4.26 12.85
CA THR A 221 19.06 -5.26 11.94
C THR A 221 17.60 -5.56 12.31
N VAL A 222 16.68 -5.47 11.35
CA VAL A 222 15.28 -5.79 11.54
C VAL A 222 15.02 -7.25 11.17
N LEU A 223 14.50 -8.02 12.11
CA LEU A 223 14.20 -9.44 11.96
C LEU A 223 12.77 -9.68 11.46
N LYS A 224 12.49 -10.91 11.02
CA LYS A 224 11.18 -11.36 10.54
C LYS A 224 10.60 -10.47 9.42
N VAL A 225 11.42 -10.04 8.49
CA VAL A 225 10.98 -9.31 7.30
C VAL A 225 10.82 -10.29 6.14
N SER A 226 9.65 -10.33 5.51
CA SER A 226 9.45 -11.14 4.31
C SER A 226 10.20 -10.55 3.12
N GLY A 227 10.82 -11.39 2.31
CA GLY A 227 11.51 -11.01 1.08
C GLY A 227 10.59 -10.38 0.03
N GLY A 228 11.12 -10.10 -1.15
CA GLY A 228 10.35 -9.62 -2.30
C GLY A 228 9.18 -10.57 -2.60
N THR A 229 7.97 -10.03 -2.67
CA THR A 229 6.74 -10.82 -2.77
C THR A 229 6.04 -10.53 -4.09
N GLY A 230 6.09 -11.50 -5.01
CA GLY A 230 5.26 -11.49 -6.20
C GLY A 230 3.83 -11.95 -5.92
N MET A 231 2.96 -11.80 -6.92
CA MET A 231 1.59 -12.28 -6.85
C MET A 231 1.54 -13.81 -6.74
N GLY A 232 0.78 -14.31 -5.77
CA GLY A 232 0.55 -15.74 -5.57
C GLY A 232 -0.90 -16.15 -5.81
N TYR A 233 -1.09 -17.42 -6.16
CA TYR A 233 -2.40 -17.99 -6.46
C TYR A 233 -3.03 -18.73 -5.27
N ASP A 234 -2.32 -18.82 -4.15
CA ASP A 234 -2.78 -19.47 -2.93
C ASP A 234 -2.08 -18.91 -1.69
N ARG A 235 -2.54 -19.31 -0.51
CA ARG A 235 -1.97 -18.91 0.78
C ARG A 235 -0.56 -19.46 0.98
N ASP A 236 -0.27 -20.66 0.46
CA ASP A 236 1.03 -21.32 0.65
C ASP A 236 2.16 -20.54 -0.03
N HIS A 237 1.89 -19.91 -1.18
CA HIS A 237 2.85 -19.00 -1.81
C HIS A 237 3.34 -17.94 -0.80
N TYR A 238 2.44 -17.25 -0.11
CA TYR A 238 2.80 -16.19 0.84
C TYR A 238 3.44 -16.73 2.13
N LYS A 239 3.01 -17.91 2.59
CA LYS A 239 3.57 -18.58 3.79
C LYS A 239 4.99 -19.08 3.57
N ASN A 240 5.37 -19.35 2.32
CA ASN A 240 6.70 -19.87 1.96
C ASN A 240 7.67 -18.78 1.46
N ILE A 241 7.28 -17.50 1.49
CA ILE A 241 8.21 -16.42 1.18
C ILE A 241 9.32 -16.40 2.22
N LEU A 242 10.56 -16.34 1.73
CA LEU A 242 11.75 -16.33 2.57
C LEU A 242 11.72 -15.12 3.52
N ILE A 243 11.90 -15.39 4.80
CA ILE A 243 12.12 -14.35 5.81
C ILE A 243 13.63 -14.05 5.83
N ALA A 244 13.95 -12.76 5.72
CA ALA A 244 15.32 -12.28 5.75
C ALA A 244 15.47 -11.15 6.78
N PRO A 245 16.62 -11.01 7.44
CA PRO A 245 16.96 -9.78 8.17
C PRO A 245 17.22 -8.64 7.19
N MET A 246 16.88 -7.40 7.57
CA MET A 246 17.10 -6.17 6.81
C MET A 246 17.73 -5.07 7.66
#